data_3754ad587991816e7bcf55235b650326
#
_entry.id   3754ad587991816e7bcf55235b650326
#
_cell.length_a   1.000
_cell.length_b   1.000
_cell.length_c   1.000
_cell.angle_alpha   90.00
_cell.angle_beta   90.00
_cell.angle_gamma   90.00
#
_symmetry.space_group_name_H-M   'P 1'
#
loop_
_entity.id
_entity.type
_entity.pdbx_description
1 polymer ?
#
loop_
_entity_poly.entity_id
_entity_poly.type
_entity_poly.pdbx_seq_one_letter_code
_entity_poly.pdbx_strand_id
1 'polypeptide(L)'
;MQDNTGNDHKYQSQNPIGGESLSEMTSTLQHDLTFPQTVDMQAIISETRERVRRAVKTGTFISAESSDELLRGHLNSKLKLIVLYVDLVGSTMMTRSLPVAQLALMVQTFTQEMSFTVSRFNGYVLKYVGDAVIAYFPADANYNDKCNAAINCSDAMIQVLEEGINSVFREHDYEGLQAKIGIESGEHSVIQYILGSNPHVDVLGYGISMAAKLSTLARPNQVVISHGIYFGMHPSFRKKFVQMDLDPQRWKYIHERFQPGVWRSLPLEDGE
;
A
#
# COMPACT_ATOMS: atom_id res chain seq x y z
N MET A 1 -14.71 12.52 -82.30
CA MET A 1 -15.82 13.41 -82.16
C MET A 1 -15.83 13.87 -80.75
N GLN A 2 -15.27 15.05 -80.59
CA GLN A 2 -16.00 16.28 -80.12
C GLN A 2 -16.31 16.15 -78.59
N ASP A 3 -16.07 17.04 -77.70
CA ASP A 3 -15.46 18.39 -77.64
C ASP A 3 -15.43 18.67 -76.13
N ASN A 4 -14.35 19.14 -75.61
CA ASN A 4 -14.07 20.47 -75.15
C ASN A 4 -15.16 21.09 -74.26
N THR A 5 -14.82 21.41 -73.03
CA THR A 5 -14.76 22.78 -72.53
C THR A 5 -14.32 22.79 -71.05
N GLY A 6 -13.29 23.60 -70.81
CA GLY A 6 -12.72 23.91 -69.53
C GLY A 6 -13.64 24.75 -68.65
N ASN A 7 -13.21 24.76 -67.40
CA ASN A 7 -13.53 25.91 -66.54
C ASN A 7 -12.43 26.08 -65.47
N ASP A 8 -11.68 27.12 -65.66
CA ASP A 8 -10.73 27.67 -64.69
C ASP A 8 -11.49 28.20 -63.48
N HIS A 9 -11.19 27.69 -62.30
CA HIS A 9 -11.49 28.42 -61.06
C HIS A 9 -10.22 28.60 -60.22
N LYS A 10 -9.86 29.87 -60.13
CA LYS A 10 -8.82 30.51 -59.33
C LYS A 10 -8.79 30.01 -57.92
N TYR A 11 -7.63 29.51 -57.51
CA TYR A 11 -7.28 29.40 -56.10
C TYR A 11 -6.83 30.76 -55.57
N GLN A 12 -7.69 31.33 -54.70
CA GLN A 12 -7.27 32.44 -53.83
C GLN A 12 -6.62 31.90 -52.59
N SER A 13 -5.39 32.29 -52.39
CA SER A 13 -4.62 32.13 -51.16
C SER A 13 -5.26 32.89 -49.99
N GLN A 14 -5.62 32.21 -48.94
CA GLN A 14 -5.82 32.78 -47.62
C GLN A 14 -5.01 32.01 -46.58
N ASN A 15 -3.86 32.53 -46.16
CA ASN A 15 -3.32 32.42 -44.82
C ASN A 15 -4.01 33.45 -43.92
N PRO A 16 -4.09 33.30 -42.56
CA PRO A 16 -3.07 32.79 -41.70
C PRO A 16 -3.59 31.83 -40.58
N ILE A 17 -2.84 30.84 -40.28
CA ILE A 17 -2.95 30.14 -39.00
C ILE A 17 -2.07 30.93 -38.03
N GLY A 18 -2.71 31.48 -37.00
CA GLY A 18 -2.04 32.20 -35.92
C GLY A 18 -1.05 31.29 -35.21
N GLY A 19 0.20 31.76 -35.14
CA GLY A 19 1.25 31.10 -34.38
C GLY A 19 0.98 31.23 -32.89
N GLU A 20 0.55 30.19 -32.24
CA GLU A 20 0.68 30.10 -30.78
C GLU A 20 2.15 30.06 -30.43
N SER A 21 2.55 30.97 -29.53
CA SER A 21 3.94 31.15 -29.15
C SER A 21 4.40 29.93 -28.32
N LEU A 22 5.67 29.54 -28.50
CA LEU A 22 6.31 28.47 -27.72
C LEU A 22 6.19 28.69 -26.20
N SER A 23 5.88 29.92 -25.75
CA SER A 23 5.63 30.25 -24.34
C SER A 23 4.25 29.76 -23.84
N GLU A 24 3.25 29.65 -24.72
CA GLU A 24 1.92 29.10 -24.36
C GLU A 24 1.92 27.57 -24.32
N MET A 25 2.72 26.92 -25.16
CA MET A 25 2.90 25.46 -25.08
C MET A 25 3.67 25.01 -23.83
N THR A 26 4.57 25.84 -23.32
CA THR A 26 5.28 25.52 -22.06
C THR A 26 4.45 25.77 -20.81
N SER A 27 3.44 26.65 -20.84
CA SER A 27 2.55 26.86 -19.70
C SER A 27 1.50 25.75 -19.53
N THR A 28 1.15 25.05 -20.60
CA THR A 28 0.17 23.93 -20.55
C THR A 28 0.79 22.62 -20.12
N LEU A 29 2.12 22.50 -20.09
CA LEU A 29 2.86 21.33 -19.59
C LEU A 29 3.25 21.41 -18.11
N GLN A 30 2.88 22.51 -17.42
CA GLN A 30 2.95 22.64 -15.96
C GLN A 30 1.64 22.17 -15.28
N HIS A 31 0.94 21.16 -15.84
CA HIS A 31 -0.10 20.49 -15.09
C HIS A 31 0.52 19.63 -14.00
N ASP A 32 0.49 20.22 -12.82
CA ASP A 32 0.39 19.56 -11.52
C ASP A 32 1.10 18.21 -11.37
N LEU A 33 2.42 18.28 -11.22
CA LEU A 33 3.10 17.39 -10.27
C LEU A 33 2.68 17.84 -8.86
N THR A 34 1.42 17.67 -8.50
CA THR A 34 1.02 17.64 -7.09
C THR A 34 1.67 16.39 -6.51
N PHE A 35 2.87 16.56 -5.97
CA PHE A 35 3.40 15.61 -5.02
C PHE A 35 2.29 15.37 -3.98
N PRO A 36 1.95 14.10 -3.64
CA PRO A 36 0.98 13.85 -2.59
C PRO A 36 1.39 14.67 -1.38
N GLN A 37 0.42 15.32 -0.73
CA GLN A 37 0.63 16.12 0.47
C GLN A 37 1.64 15.40 1.35
N THR A 38 2.72 16.07 1.70
CA THR A 38 3.75 15.49 2.57
C THR A 38 3.07 15.09 3.86
N VAL A 39 2.95 13.78 4.07
CA VAL A 39 2.32 13.23 5.27
C VAL A 39 3.18 13.66 6.45
N ASP A 40 2.60 14.40 7.39
CA ASP A 40 3.30 14.82 8.59
C ASP A 40 3.45 13.62 9.54
N MET A 41 4.62 13.00 9.52
CA MET A 41 4.92 11.84 10.36
C MET A 41 4.94 12.19 11.84
N GLN A 42 5.36 13.38 12.23
CA GLN A 42 5.37 13.80 13.64
C GLN A 42 3.95 13.94 14.19
N ALA A 43 3.03 14.45 13.37
CA ALA A 43 1.61 14.49 13.73
C ALA A 43 1.05 13.07 13.90
N ILE A 44 1.33 12.15 12.96
CA ILE A 44 0.88 10.75 13.05
C ILE A 44 1.40 10.09 14.34
N ILE A 45 2.70 10.22 14.62
CA ILE A 45 3.32 9.63 15.82
C ILE A 45 2.72 10.21 17.10
N SER A 46 2.51 11.53 17.15
CA SER A 46 1.88 12.19 18.30
C SER A 46 0.45 11.69 18.55
N GLU A 47 -0.38 11.65 17.50
CA GLU A 47 -1.74 11.13 17.56
C GLU A 47 -1.76 9.65 17.98
N THR A 48 -0.84 8.84 17.45
CA THR A 48 -0.68 7.44 17.85
C THR A 48 -0.41 7.32 19.34
N ARG A 49 0.56 8.08 19.87
CA ARG A 49 0.88 8.05 21.31
C ARG A 49 -0.33 8.37 22.17
N GLU A 50 -1.14 9.36 21.77
CA GLU A 50 -2.36 9.71 22.50
C GLU A 50 -3.40 8.58 22.48
N ARG A 51 -3.64 7.96 21.31
CA ARG A 51 -4.58 6.84 21.20
C ARG A 51 -4.11 5.64 22.00
N VAL A 52 -2.82 5.30 21.93
CA VAL A 52 -2.24 4.18 22.69
C VAL A 52 -2.32 4.42 24.19
N ARG A 53 -1.97 5.61 24.69
CA ARG A 53 -2.13 5.94 26.12
C ARG A 53 -3.57 5.81 26.58
N ARG A 54 -4.53 6.20 25.74
CA ARG A 54 -5.95 6.04 26.03
C ARG A 54 -6.32 4.55 26.09
N ALA A 55 -5.92 3.77 25.11
CA ALA A 55 -6.19 2.33 25.06
C ALA A 55 -5.62 1.61 26.30
N VAL A 56 -4.39 1.90 26.68
CA VAL A 56 -3.75 1.32 27.89
C VAL A 56 -4.49 1.69 29.15
N LYS A 57 -4.99 2.94 29.28
CA LYS A 57 -5.69 3.41 30.49
C LYS A 57 -7.14 2.91 30.60
N THR A 58 -7.85 2.84 29.49
CA THR A 58 -9.32 2.66 29.49
C THR A 58 -9.80 1.43 28.75
N GLY A 59 -8.93 0.75 28.01
CA GLY A 59 -9.32 -0.34 27.09
C GLY A 59 -10.20 0.12 25.92
N THR A 60 -10.25 1.44 25.64
CA THR A 60 -11.11 2.00 24.59
C THR A 60 -10.36 2.10 23.28
N PHE A 61 -10.92 1.52 22.23
CA PHE A 61 -10.43 1.57 20.86
C PHE A 61 -11.36 2.38 19.98
N ILE A 62 -10.79 3.00 18.94
CA ILE A 62 -11.55 3.76 17.93
C ILE A 62 -11.45 2.94 16.64
N SER A 63 -12.60 2.71 15.96
CA SER A 63 -12.58 2.00 14.68
C SER A 63 -12.00 2.87 13.56
N ALA A 64 -11.21 2.28 12.68
CA ALA A 64 -10.89 2.87 11.39
C ALA A 64 -12.12 2.76 10.47
N GLU A 65 -12.22 3.65 9.48
CA GLU A 65 -13.31 3.61 8.51
C GLU A 65 -13.27 2.33 7.68
N SER A 66 -14.45 1.80 7.37
CA SER A 66 -14.60 0.58 6.57
C SER A 66 -14.41 0.88 5.08
N SER A 67 -13.74 -0.01 4.37
CA SER A 67 -13.51 0.08 2.92
C SER A 67 -14.60 -0.57 2.06
N ASP A 68 -15.68 -1.02 2.68
CA ASP A 68 -16.73 -1.82 2.02
C ASP A 68 -17.38 -1.12 0.83
N GLU A 69 -17.54 0.20 0.86
CA GLU A 69 -18.25 0.95 -0.17
C GLU A 69 -17.54 0.87 -1.53
N LEU A 70 -16.22 1.04 -1.55
CA LEU A 70 -15.44 0.93 -2.78
C LEU A 70 -15.56 -0.47 -3.39
N LEU A 71 -15.41 -1.51 -2.58
CA LEU A 71 -15.50 -2.89 -3.07
C LEU A 71 -16.91 -3.25 -3.51
N ARG A 72 -17.95 -2.77 -2.82
CA ARG A 72 -19.36 -3.00 -3.23
C ARG A 72 -19.66 -2.41 -4.61
N GLY A 73 -19.06 -1.27 -4.96
CA GLY A 73 -19.17 -0.69 -6.30
C GLY A 73 -18.52 -1.52 -7.42
N HIS A 74 -17.71 -2.52 -7.06
CA HIS A 74 -16.94 -3.34 -8.00
C HIS A 74 -17.24 -4.84 -7.88
N LEU A 75 -18.40 -5.23 -7.35
CA LEU A 75 -18.80 -6.63 -7.24
C LEU A 75 -18.77 -7.33 -8.60
N ASN A 76 -18.24 -8.56 -8.61
CA ASN A 76 -18.08 -9.40 -9.79
C ASN A 76 -17.20 -8.80 -10.89
N SER A 77 -16.37 -7.82 -10.56
CA SER A 77 -15.37 -7.25 -11.46
C SER A 77 -13.95 -7.55 -11.00
N LYS A 78 -12.99 -7.21 -11.84
CA LYS A 78 -11.57 -7.26 -11.49
C LYS A 78 -11.04 -5.88 -11.16
N LEU A 79 -10.21 -5.80 -10.15
CA LEU A 79 -9.47 -4.61 -9.77
C LEU A 79 -7.97 -4.92 -9.74
N LYS A 80 -7.15 -4.01 -10.24
CA LYS A 80 -5.72 -4.04 -10.02
C LYS A 80 -5.42 -3.42 -8.65
N LEU A 81 -4.91 -4.23 -7.73
CA LEU A 81 -4.63 -3.81 -6.36
C LEU A 81 -3.14 -3.98 -6.05
N ILE A 82 -2.63 -3.09 -5.21
CA ILE A 82 -1.40 -3.32 -4.46
C ILE A 82 -1.82 -3.72 -3.07
N VAL A 83 -1.39 -4.89 -2.63
CA VAL A 83 -1.76 -5.49 -1.35
C VAL A 83 -0.58 -5.42 -0.40
N LEU A 84 -0.84 -4.94 0.81
CA LEU A 84 0.05 -5.02 1.95
C LEU A 84 -0.45 -6.10 2.91
N TYR A 85 0.44 -7.00 3.30
CA TYR A 85 0.22 -7.95 4.38
C TYR A 85 1.16 -7.60 5.52
N VAL A 86 0.59 -7.16 6.64
CA VAL A 86 1.32 -6.67 7.81
C VAL A 86 1.11 -7.65 8.95
N ASP A 87 2.15 -8.33 9.37
CA ASP A 87 2.11 -9.43 10.33
C ASP A 87 2.87 -9.06 11.61
N LEU A 88 2.31 -9.41 12.77
CA LEU A 88 2.91 -9.14 14.06
C LEU A 88 3.96 -10.21 14.42
N VAL A 89 5.17 -9.79 14.69
CA VAL A 89 6.26 -10.70 15.02
C VAL A 89 6.02 -11.37 16.37
N GLY A 90 6.10 -12.71 16.39
CA GLY A 90 6.07 -13.47 17.62
C GLY A 90 4.70 -13.63 18.28
N SER A 91 3.61 -13.25 17.63
CA SER A 91 2.25 -13.32 18.15
C SER A 91 1.87 -14.70 18.70
N THR A 92 2.30 -15.77 18.04
CA THR A 92 2.10 -17.15 18.52
C THR A 92 2.74 -17.39 19.91
N MET A 93 3.92 -16.85 20.13
CA MET A 93 4.59 -16.95 21.45
C MET A 93 3.88 -16.05 22.48
N MET A 94 3.49 -14.84 22.09
CA MET A 94 2.70 -13.92 22.93
C MET A 94 1.41 -14.60 23.42
N THR A 95 0.72 -15.32 22.54
CA THR A 95 -0.51 -16.08 22.90
C THR A 95 -0.25 -17.12 23.99
N ARG A 96 0.96 -17.67 24.06
CA ARG A 96 1.32 -18.70 25.06
C ARG A 96 1.83 -18.11 26.36
N SER A 97 2.42 -16.91 26.34
CA SER A 97 3.15 -16.32 27.47
C SER A 97 2.42 -15.19 28.17
N LEU A 98 1.53 -14.47 27.46
CA LEU A 98 0.88 -13.29 28.01
C LEU A 98 -0.53 -13.58 28.56
N PRO A 99 -0.97 -12.86 29.60
CA PRO A 99 -2.38 -12.84 30.00
C PRO A 99 -3.28 -12.39 28.83
N VAL A 100 -4.46 -12.99 28.70
CA VAL A 100 -5.40 -12.71 27.57
C VAL A 100 -5.72 -11.23 27.42
N ALA A 101 -5.92 -10.51 28.53
CA ALA A 101 -6.24 -9.09 28.50
C ALA A 101 -5.07 -8.25 27.95
N GLN A 102 -3.83 -8.61 28.30
CA GLN A 102 -2.64 -7.94 27.79
C GLN A 102 -2.43 -8.23 26.30
N LEU A 103 -2.54 -9.50 25.91
CA LEU A 103 -2.47 -9.90 24.51
C LEU A 103 -3.51 -9.17 23.67
N ALA A 104 -4.77 -9.14 24.13
CA ALA A 104 -5.85 -8.45 23.43
C ALA A 104 -5.55 -6.95 23.26
N LEU A 105 -5.10 -6.28 24.33
CA LEU A 105 -4.70 -4.88 24.27
C LEU A 105 -3.60 -4.65 23.21
N MET A 106 -2.55 -5.47 23.22
CA MET A 106 -1.40 -5.31 22.33
C MET A 106 -1.79 -5.55 20.86
N VAL A 107 -2.55 -6.61 20.57
CA VAL A 107 -3.00 -6.92 19.21
C VAL A 107 -3.99 -5.87 18.71
N GLN A 108 -4.95 -5.44 19.52
CA GLN A 108 -5.91 -4.41 19.15
C GLN A 108 -5.22 -3.05 18.91
N THR A 109 -4.25 -2.68 19.74
CA THR A 109 -3.43 -1.48 19.54
C THR A 109 -2.69 -1.56 18.20
N PHE A 110 -2.01 -2.68 17.94
CA PHE A 110 -1.31 -2.89 16.69
C PHE A 110 -2.23 -2.75 15.47
N THR A 111 -3.30 -3.52 15.43
CA THR A 111 -4.22 -3.54 14.28
C THR A 111 -4.89 -2.19 14.05
N GLN A 112 -5.26 -1.49 15.12
CA GLN A 112 -5.84 -0.16 15.06
C GLN A 112 -4.85 0.86 14.44
N GLU A 113 -3.62 0.93 14.98
CA GLU A 113 -2.65 1.94 14.52
C GLU A 113 -2.14 1.65 13.11
N MET A 114 -2.00 0.38 12.73
CA MET A 114 -1.71 0.01 11.33
C MET A 114 -2.85 0.45 10.40
N SER A 115 -4.11 0.29 10.82
CA SER A 115 -5.27 0.70 10.03
C SER A 115 -5.35 2.22 9.85
N PHE A 116 -5.10 2.99 10.90
CA PHE A 116 -5.01 4.46 10.79
C PHE A 116 -3.87 4.89 9.87
N THR A 117 -2.72 4.21 9.95
CA THR A 117 -1.59 4.50 9.06
C THR A 117 -1.98 4.24 7.59
N VAL A 118 -2.64 3.12 7.28
CA VAL A 118 -3.15 2.84 5.92
C VAL A 118 -4.02 3.98 5.41
N SER A 119 -4.97 4.43 6.21
CA SER A 119 -5.91 5.51 5.82
C SER A 119 -5.18 6.83 5.53
N ARG A 120 -4.12 7.17 6.28
CA ARG A 120 -3.30 8.38 6.07
C ARG A 120 -2.57 8.39 4.71
N PHE A 121 -2.36 7.21 4.12
CA PHE A 121 -1.76 7.08 2.78
C PHE A 121 -2.78 6.76 1.69
N ASN A 122 -4.06 7.01 1.91
CA ASN A 122 -5.15 6.73 0.97
C ASN A 122 -5.22 5.25 0.54
N GLY A 123 -4.89 4.36 1.46
CA GLY A 123 -5.13 2.93 1.37
C GLY A 123 -6.39 2.53 2.13
N TYR A 124 -6.79 1.29 1.98
CA TYR A 124 -7.97 0.71 2.61
C TYR A 124 -7.59 -0.58 3.33
N VAL A 125 -8.17 -0.80 4.50
CA VAL A 125 -8.06 -2.08 5.19
C VAL A 125 -9.08 -3.04 4.59
N LEU A 126 -8.61 -4.18 4.09
CA LEU A 126 -9.47 -5.23 3.57
C LEU A 126 -10.08 -6.07 4.70
N LYS A 127 -9.21 -6.59 5.57
CA LYS A 127 -9.61 -7.44 6.70
C LYS A 127 -8.46 -7.67 7.66
N TYR A 128 -8.82 -8.22 8.81
CA TYR A 128 -7.88 -8.75 9.79
C TYR A 128 -7.88 -10.28 9.72
N VAL A 129 -6.70 -10.89 9.83
CA VAL A 129 -6.53 -12.34 9.90
C VAL A 129 -5.68 -12.67 11.13
N GLY A 130 -6.33 -12.97 12.24
CA GLY A 130 -5.68 -13.07 13.52
C GLY A 130 -5.10 -11.70 13.97
N ASP A 131 -3.80 -11.62 14.03
CA ASP A 131 -3.03 -10.42 14.34
C ASP A 131 -2.53 -9.69 13.07
N ALA A 132 -2.74 -10.26 11.89
CA ALA A 132 -2.32 -9.63 10.64
C ALA A 132 -3.36 -8.63 10.12
N VAL A 133 -2.87 -7.52 9.55
CA VAL A 133 -3.65 -6.53 8.82
C VAL A 133 -3.41 -6.71 7.33
N ILE A 134 -4.49 -6.93 6.57
CA ILE A 134 -4.44 -6.94 5.12
C ILE A 134 -5.03 -5.63 4.61
N ALA A 135 -4.20 -4.87 3.90
CA ALA A 135 -4.57 -3.58 3.33
C ALA A 135 -4.35 -3.57 1.82
N TYR A 136 -5.01 -2.65 1.12
CA TYR A 136 -4.85 -2.52 -0.31
C TYR A 136 -4.91 -1.06 -0.79
N PHE A 137 -4.30 -0.82 -1.95
CA PHE A 137 -4.35 0.44 -2.69
C PHE A 137 -4.87 0.13 -4.10
N PRO A 138 -6.02 0.70 -4.51
CA PRO A 138 -6.52 0.57 -5.89
C PRO A 138 -5.52 1.20 -6.86
N ALA A 139 -5.12 0.46 -7.90
CA ALA A 139 -3.99 0.82 -8.76
C ALA A 139 -4.31 0.80 -10.27
N ASP A 140 -5.60 0.85 -10.64
CA ASP A 140 -6.01 0.80 -12.04
C ASP A 140 -5.57 2.04 -12.83
N ALA A 141 -5.66 3.23 -12.24
CA ALA A 141 -5.37 4.49 -12.93
C ALA A 141 -3.91 4.96 -12.78
N ASN A 142 -3.32 4.83 -11.58
CA ASN A 142 -2.02 5.44 -11.23
C ASN A 142 -1.11 4.44 -10.51
N TYR A 143 -0.72 3.39 -11.19
CA TYR A 143 0.04 2.28 -10.61
C TYR A 143 1.31 2.72 -9.86
N ASN A 144 2.12 3.58 -10.48
CA ASN A 144 3.40 4.00 -9.89
C ASN A 144 3.21 4.83 -8.61
N ASP A 145 2.22 5.73 -8.61
CA ASP A 145 1.91 6.54 -7.43
C ASP A 145 1.39 5.67 -6.28
N LYS A 146 0.61 4.64 -6.62
CA LYS A 146 0.11 3.68 -5.63
C LYS A 146 1.21 2.76 -5.10
N CYS A 147 2.21 2.39 -5.93
CA CYS A 147 3.42 1.74 -5.44
C CYS A 147 4.17 2.63 -4.44
N ASN A 148 4.36 3.90 -4.76
CA ASN A 148 5.02 4.85 -3.86
C ASN A 148 4.24 5.05 -2.56
N ALA A 149 2.91 5.17 -2.63
CA ALA A 149 2.04 5.29 -1.46
C ALA A 149 2.14 4.05 -0.55
N ALA A 150 2.14 2.85 -1.12
CA ALA A 150 2.28 1.60 -0.38
C ALA A 150 3.64 1.48 0.32
N ILE A 151 4.73 1.89 -0.35
CA ILE A 151 6.07 1.91 0.25
C ILE A 151 6.14 2.93 1.39
N ASN A 152 5.69 4.17 1.16
CA ASN A 152 5.67 5.19 2.21
C ASN A 152 4.79 4.77 3.40
N CYS A 153 3.66 4.13 3.14
CA CYS A 153 2.80 3.58 4.18
C CYS A 153 3.54 2.51 5.01
N SER A 154 4.27 1.60 4.35
CA SER A 154 5.02 0.56 5.05
C SER A 154 6.17 1.12 5.91
N ASP A 155 6.90 2.13 5.41
CA ASP A 155 7.92 2.85 6.19
C ASP A 155 7.29 3.56 7.40
N ALA A 156 6.15 4.24 7.19
CA ALA A 156 5.40 4.91 8.26
C ALA A 156 4.89 3.92 9.32
N MET A 157 4.43 2.73 8.92
CA MET A 157 4.01 1.68 9.85
C MET A 157 5.12 1.27 10.82
N ILE A 158 6.34 1.12 10.31
CA ILE A 158 7.50 0.79 11.15
C ILE A 158 7.81 1.93 12.11
N GLN A 159 7.79 3.19 11.66
CA GLN A 159 8.00 4.36 12.53
C GLN A 159 6.89 4.50 13.58
N VAL A 160 5.63 4.29 13.21
CA VAL A 160 4.49 4.28 14.14
C VAL A 160 4.65 3.20 15.21
N LEU A 161 5.15 2.01 14.84
CA LEU A 161 5.47 0.97 15.81
C LEU A 161 6.58 1.41 16.78
N GLU A 162 7.70 1.88 16.27
CA GLU A 162 8.89 2.16 17.07
C GLU A 162 8.72 3.41 17.94
N GLU A 163 8.28 4.51 17.33
CA GLU A 163 8.19 5.81 17.99
C GLU A 163 6.81 6.07 18.61
N GLY A 164 5.75 5.54 18.02
CA GLY A 164 4.38 5.68 18.51
C GLY A 164 4.05 4.65 19.59
N ILE A 165 3.80 3.40 19.17
CA ILE A 165 3.30 2.33 20.06
C ILE A 165 4.33 1.94 21.10
N ASN A 166 5.53 1.56 20.68
CA ASN A 166 6.57 1.04 21.57
C ASN A 166 7.06 2.08 22.58
N SER A 167 7.01 3.38 22.24
CA SER A 167 7.36 4.42 23.20
C SER A 167 6.39 4.42 24.40
N VAL A 168 5.07 4.30 24.13
CA VAL A 168 4.05 4.26 25.18
C VAL A 168 4.06 2.92 25.92
N PHE A 169 4.28 1.82 25.21
CA PHE A 169 4.36 0.49 25.83
C PHE A 169 5.50 0.42 26.85
N ARG A 170 6.67 0.99 26.56
CA ARG A 170 7.78 1.09 27.53
C ARG A 170 7.41 1.92 28.77
N GLU A 171 6.57 2.96 28.64
CA GLU A 171 6.06 3.73 29.80
C GLU A 171 5.21 2.88 30.75
N HIS A 172 4.71 1.73 30.28
CA HIS A 172 3.78 0.86 31.02
C HIS A 172 4.29 -0.59 31.18
N ASP A 173 5.59 -0.82 31.02
CA ASP A 173 6.25 -2.12 31.17
C ASP A 173 5.72 -3.22 30.22
N TYR A 174 5.19 -2.85 29.07
CA TYR A 174 4.85 -3.78 27.99
C TYR A 174 6.05 -4.02 27.07
N GLU A 175 6.13 -5.25 26.54
CA GLU A 175 7.10 -5.57 25.49
C GLU A 175 6.81 -4.77 24.20
N GLY A 176 7.88 -4.39 23.49
CA GLY A 176 7.76 -3.71 22.22
C GLY A 176 7.29 -4.67 21.12
N LEU A 177 6.51 -4.13 20.19
CA LEU A 177 6.01 -4.84 19.01
C LEU A 177 6.93 -4.63 17.81
N GLN A 178 6.97 -5.62 16.93
CA GLN A 178 7.66 -5.56 15.64
C GLN A 178 6.75 -6.14 14.56
N ALA A 179 6.89 -5.67 13.32
CA ALA A 179 6.10 -6.15 12.21
C ALA A 179 6.97 -6.72 11.09
N LYS A 180 6.35 -7.58 10.27
CA LYS A 180 6.86 -8.03 8.98
C LYS A 180 5.87 -7.62 7.91
N ILE A 181 6.34 -7.00 6.86
CA ILE A 181 5.47 -6.48 5.81
C ILE A 181 5.82 -7.11 4.47
N GLY A 182 4.81 -7.65 3.79
CA GLY A 182 4.92 -8.13 2.42
C GLY A 182 4.04 -7.30 1.49
N ILE A 183 4.57 -6.90 0.32
CA ILE A 183 3.83 -6.08 -0.65
C ILE A 183 3.87 -6.74 -2.03
N GLU A 184 2.69 -6.96 -2.61
CA GLU A 184 2.51 -7.52 -3.95
C GLU A 184 1.45 -6.75 -4.72
N SER A 185 1.53 -6.79 -6.04
CA SER A 185 0.52 -6.22 -6.93
C SER A 185 -0.09 -7.28 -7.83
N GLY A 186 -1.35 -7.09 -8.23
CA GLY A 186 -1.98 -8.01 -9.16
C GLY A 186 -3.44 -7.67 -9.45
N GLU A 187 -4.01 -8.42 -10.37
CA GLU A 187 -5.46 -8.41 -10.60
C GLU A 187 -6.16 -9.28 -9.56
N HIS A 188 -7.26 -8.77 -9.04
CA HIS A 188 -8.06 -9.41 -8.01
C HIS A 188 -9.53 -9.36 -8.38
N SER A 189 -10.26 -10.44 -8.12
CA SER A 189 -11.72 -10.47 -8.29
C SER A 189 -12.40 -10.02 -7.01
N VAL A 190 -13.32 -9.08 -7.12
CA VAL A 190 -14.19 -8.68 -6.00
C VAL A 190 -15.38 -9.61 -5.96
N ILE A 191 -15.54 -10.29 -4.84
CA ILE A 191 -16.54 -11.32 -4.64
C ILE A 191 -17.40 -11.01 -3.42
N GLN A 192 -18.57 -11.64 -3.35
CA GLN A 192 -19.47 -11.51 -2.22
C GLN A 192 -19.77 -12.89 -1.64
N TYR A 193 -19.61 -13.02 -0.34
CA TYR A 193 -20.11 -14.15 0.44
C TYR A 193 -21.40 -13.75 1.12
N ILE A 194 -22.34 -14.67 1.22
CA ILE A 194 -23.56 -14.48 2.01
C ILE A 194 -23.40 -15.31 3.29
N LEU A 195 -23.30 -14.62 4.41
CA LEU A 195 -23.24 -15.23 5.74
C LEU A 195 -24.49 -14.83 6.52
N GLY A 196 -25.47 -15.74 6.59
CA GLY A 196 -26.79 -15.41 7.13
C GLY A 196 -27.50 -14.35 6.27
N SER A 197 -27.97 -13.27 6.90
CA SER A 197 -28.61 -12.14 6.20
C SER A 197 -27.64 -11.03 5.79
N ASN A 198 -26.36 -11.14 6.16
CA ASN A 198 -25.37 -10.08 5.92
C ASN A 198 -24.44 -10.44 4.77
N PRO A 199 -24.46 -9.68 3.65
CA PRO A 199 -23.50 -9.83 2.59
C PRO A 199 -22.13 -9.30 3.05
N HIS A 200 -21.10 -10.13 2.89
CA HIS A 200 -19.71 -9.76 3.15
C HIS A 200 -18.94 -9.70 1.83
N VAL A 201 -18.32 -8.55 1.55
CA VAL A 201 -17.51 -8.37 0.35
C VAL A 201 -16.07 -8.74 0.66
N ASP A 202 -15.44 -9.46 -0.24
CA ASP A 202 -14.04 -9.86 -0.11
C ASP A 202 -13.33 -9.77 -1.47
N VAL A 203 -12.03 -9.90 -1.44
CA VAL A 203 -11.16 -9.86 -2.61
C VAL A 203 -10.43 -11.19 -2.74
N LEU A 204 -10.49 -11.79 -3.92
CA LEU A 204 -9.82 -13.04 -4.24
C LEU A 204 -8.76 -12.79 -5.32
N GLY A 205 -7.52 -13.18 -5.06
CA GLY A 205 -6.46 -13.05 -6.04
C GLY A 205 -5.10 -13.52 -5.53
N TYR A 206 -4.21 -13.76 -6.49
CA TYR A 206 -2.85 -14.21 -6.24
C TYR A 206 -2.07 -13.24 -5.34
N GLY A 207 -2.27 -11.92 -5.51
CA GLY A 207 -1.51 -10.90 -4.79
C GLY A 207 -1.67 -10.97 -3.29
N ILE A 208 -2.87 -11.29 -2.75
CA ILE A 208 -3.07 -11.45 -1.30
C ILE A 208 -2.22 -12.59 -0.74
N SER A 209 -2.29 -13.75 -1.39
CA SER A 209 -1.51 -14.92 -0.98
C SER A 209 -0.01 -14.68 -1.08
N MET A 210 0.43 -13.95 -2.12
CA MET A 210 1.84 -13.62 -2.30
C MET A 210 2.34 -12.57 -1.32
N ALA A 211 1.57 -11.53 -1.03
CA ALA A 211 1.92 -10.56 0.00
C ALA A 211 2.14 -11.24 1.37
N ALA A 212 1.25 -12.19 1.74
CA ALA A 212 1.43 -13.01 2.93
C ALA A 212 2.70 -13.86 2.92
N LYS A 213 3.06 -14.44 1.76
CA LYS A 213 4.30 -15.22 1.64
C LYS A 213 5.55 -14.33 1.67
N LEU A 214 5.50 -13.15 1.06
CA LEU A 214 6.59 -12.17 1.10
C LEU A 214 6.83 -11.70 2.54
N SER A 215 5.78 -11.48 3.34
CA SER A 215 5.96 -11.11 4.75
C SER A 215 6.71 -12.17 5.55
N THR A 216 6.56 -13.46 5.22
CA THR A 216 7.31 -14.53 5.91
C THR A 216 8.82 -14.50 5.63
N LEU A 217 9.25 -13.90 4.54
CA LEU A 217 10.67 -13.70 4.20
C LEU A 217 11.29 -12.50 4.92
N ALA A 218 10.47 -11.59 5.43
CA ALA A 218 10.92 -10.40 6.13
C ALA A 218 11.52 -10.74 7.50
N ARG A 219 12.53 -9.99 7.89
CA ARG A 219 12.99 -9.91 9.29
C ARG A 219 12.06 -8.98 10.08
N PRO A 220 12.13 -8.97 11.41
CA PRO A 220 11.43 -7.97 12.21
C PRO A 220 11.70 -6.54 11.70
N ASN A 221 10.65 -5.74 11.62
CA ASN A 221 10.64 -4.35 11.11
C ASN A 221 11.22 -4.21 9.68
N GLN A 222 10.96 -5.21 8.84
CA GLN A 222 11.42 -5.23 7.46
C GLN A 222 10.26 -5.37 6.47
N VAL A 223 10.41 -4.74 5.31
CA VAL A 223 9.49 -4.80 4.17
C VAL A 223 10.10 -5.69 3.10
N VAL A 224 9.33 -6.63 2.57
CA VAL A 224 9.68 -7.46 1.42
C VAL A 224 8.68 -7.24 0.30
N ILE A 225 9.18 -6.97 -0.89
CA ILE A 225 8.39 -6.58 -2.05
C ILE A 225 8.66 -7.46 -3.26
N SER A 226 7.67 -7.56 -4.12
CA SER A 226 7.79 -8.28 -5.40
C SER A 226 8.47 -7.45 -6.49
N HIS A 227 8.78 -8.14 -7.61
CA HIS A 227 9.31 -7.53 -8.83
C HIS A 227 8.42 -6.39 -9.34
N GLY A 228 7.11 -6.61 -9.40
CA GLY A 228 6.16 -5.61 -9.88
C GLY A 228 6.19 -4.31 -9.06
N ILE A 229 6.26 -4.42 -7.74
CA ILE A 229 6.37 -3.27 -6.84
C ILE A 229 7.72 -2.57 -7.01
N TYR A 230 8.84 -3.33 -7.06
CA TYR A 230 10.18 -2.74 -7.21
C TYR A 230 10.31 -1.89 -8.48
N PHE A 231 9.81 -2.37 -9.62
CA PHE A 231 9.86 -1.61 -10.86
C PHE A 231 8.76 -0.54 -10.99
N GLY A 232 7.65 -0.69 -10.27
CA GLY A 232 6.56 0.28 -10.21
C GLY A 232 6.87 1.50 -9.35
N MET A 233 7.75 1.39 -8.35
CA MET A 233 8.08 2.53 -7.49
C MET A 233 9.06 3.51 -8.16
N HIS A 234 9.06 4.74 -7.68
CA HIS A 234 10.00 5.77 -8.13
C HIS A 234 11.46 5.34 -7.85
N PRO A 235 12.42 5.62 -8.74
CA PRO A 235 13.81 5.19 -8.59
C PRO A 235 14.50 5.60 -7.27
N SER A 236 14.10 6.72 -6.66
CA SER A 236 14.64 7.16 -5.37
C SER A 236 14.36 6.16 -4.24
N PHE A 237 13.23 5.46 -4.27
CA PHE A 237 12.90 4.44 -3.27
C PHE A 237 13.70 3.15 -3.45
N ARG A 238 14.11 2.83 -4.68
CA ARG A 238 14.83 1.57 -4.98
C ARG A 238 16.14 1.46 -4.23
N LYS A 239 16.77 2.58 -3.89
CA LYS A 239 18.01 2.62 -3.10
C LYS A 239 17.86 2.01 -1.70
N LYS A 240 16.64 1.99 -1.17
CA LYS A 240 16.32 1.39 0.14
C LYS A 240 16.15 -0.12 0.09
N PHE A 241 16.23 -0.74 -1.08
CA PHE A 241 15.95 -2.17 -1.26
C PHE A 241 17.12 -2.90 -1.89
N VAL A 242 17.36 -4.12 -1.42
CA VAL A 242 18.33 -5.06 -2.00
C VAL A 242 17.61 -6.31 -2.46
N GLN A 243 18.06 -6.85 -3.60
CA GLN A 243 17.53 -8.10 -4.12
C GLN A 243 17.90 -9.25 -3.19
N MET A 244 16.93 -10.14 -2.95
CA MET A 244 17.14 -11.35 -2.17
C MET A 244 17.59 -12.49 -3.09
N ASP A 245 18.59 -13.22 -2.65
CA ASP A 245 18.94 -14.52 -3.22
C ASP A 245 18.04 -15.58 -2.56
N LEU A 246 17.09 -16.10 -3.32
CA LEU A 246 16.11 -17.08 -2.84
C LEU A 246 16.45 -18.46 -3.42
N ASP A 247 16.55 -19.44 -2.53
CA ASP A 247 16.69 -20.84 -2.92
C ASP A 247 15.48 -21.30 -3.75
N PRO A 248 15.63 -21.65 -5.04
CA PRO A 248 14.53 -22.08 -5.90
C PRO A 248 13.82 -23.35 -5.41
N GLN A 249 14.49 -24.19 -4.61
CA GLN A 249 13.88 -25.39 -4.04
C GLN A 249 12.91 -25.06 -2.90
N ARG A 250 13.14 -23.97 -2.18
CA ARG A 250 12.31 -23.51 -1.08
C ARG A 250 11.27 -22.49 -1.51
N TRP A 251 11.63 -21.64 -2.47
CA TRP A 251 10.74 -20.62 -3.01
C TRP A 251 10.14 -21.06 -4.35
N LYS A 252 9.05 -21.81 -4.31
CA LYS A 252 8.39 -22.43 -5.49
C LYS A 252 7.42 -21.47 -6.23
N TYR A 253 7.39 -20.21 -5.87
CA TYR A 253 6.48 -19.20 -6.47
C TYR A 253 7.12 -18.47 -7.63
N ILE A 254 8.08 -19.10 -8.28
CA ILE A 254 8.77 -18.64 -9.48
C ILE A 254 8.04 -19.23 -10.69
N HIS A 255 7.64 -18.38 -11.62
CA HIS A 255 7.08 -18.84 -12.89
C HIS A 255 8.21 -19.44 -13.73
N GLU A 256 8.03 -20.62 -14.34
CA GLU A 256 9.08 -21.36 -15.09
C GLU A 256 9.78 -20.55 -16.19
N ARG A 257 9.11 -19.51 -16.74
CA ARG A 257 9.64 -18.64 -17.80
C ARG A 257 10.14 -17.28 -17.32
N PHE A 258 9.89 -16.91 -16.07
CA PHE A 258 10.24 -15.63 -15.52
C PHE A 258 10.51 -15.79 -14.04
N GLN A 259 11.74 -15.51 -13.63
CA GLN A 259 12.11 -15.48 -12.21
C GLN A 259 11.96 -14.05 -11.69
N PRO A 260 10.76 -13.69 -11.19
CA PRO A 260 10.57 -12.36 -10.62
C PRO A 260 11.45 -12.23 -9.39
N GLY A 261 12.30 -11.20 -9.38
CA GLY A 261 13.10 -10.88 -8.20
C GLY A 261 12.19 -10.55 -7.00
N VAL A 262 12.74 -10.76 -5.83
CA VAL A 262 12.15 -10.33 -4.55
C VAL A 262 13.17 -9.43 -3.89
N TRP A 263 12.72 -8.32 -3.33
CA TRP A 263 13.58 -7.33 -2.67
C TRP A 263 13.15 -7.13 -1.23
N ARG A 264 14.12 -6.92 -0.37
CA ARG A 264 13.89 -6.54 1.02
C ARG A 264 14.39 -5.14 1.29
N SER A 265 13.73 -4.40 2.18
CA SER A 265 14.23 -3.13 2.65
C SER A 265 15.53 -3.30 3.43
N LEU A 266 16.42 -2.32 3.31
CA LEU A 266 17.53 -2.15 4.25
C LEU A 266 16.96 -1.76 5.62
N PRO A 267 17.67 -2.05 6.72
CA PRO A 267 17.31 -1.48 8.02
C PRO A 267 17.16 0.03 7.88
N LEU A 268 16.22 0.63 8.61
CA LEU A 268 16.22 2.08 8.78
C LEU A 268 17.56 2.42 9.43
N GLU A 269 18.35 3.28 8.77
CA GLU A 269 19.56 3.79 9.41
C GLU A 269 19.10 4.57 10.65
N ASP A 270 19.64 4.22 11.81
CA ASP A 270 19.46 5.00 13.03
C ASP A 270 19.93 6.41 12.68
N GLY A 271 18.99 7.36 12.68
CA GLY A 271 19.26 8.71 12.22
C GLY A 271 20.46 9.30 12.94
N GLU A 272 21.48 9.71 12.14
CA GLU A 272 22.58 10.52 12.62
C GLU A 272 22.11 11.87 13.17
#